data_2fe0455a70abb52fd9732fd36033aed5
#
_entry.id   2fe0455a70abb52fd9732fd36033aed5
#
_cell.length_a   1.000
_cell.length_b   1.000
_cell.length_c   1.000
_cell.angle_alpha   90.00
_cell.angle_beta   90.00
_cell.angle_gamma   90.00
#
_symmetry.space_group_name_H-M   'P 1'
#
loop_
_entity.id
_entity.type
_entity.pdbx_description
1 polymer ?
#
loop_
_entity_poly.entity_id
_entity_poly.type
_entity_poly.pdbx_seq_one_letter_code
_entity_poly.pdbx_strand_id
1 'polypeptide(L)'
;MQTRTVYRAASFGLVILLLSGTAGAAAGGGGDYLQIVKAYADTLLAKGRDHYGKEHSPLFATTLDRRTLEIFDEADLERLWQIRLKDWENWGVRNRDRMMTGANPMHDQNLYQILYALTDITGDKRYAREADKTVKWFFEHCQSPTTGLMAWGEHMGWDFRTETLIKWKKGSHHGGSMQEYNTHEFYRPWVLWERSFEVAPEACARFARGLWEHQIADHNTGNFSRHANYEMHQTFTNSEYPRHGGYYIATWAHAYSHTKDPIFAKAIETLVDYFDGRRSPRSDAFPAESAERSGGKALWTVSNLMYAICVWEGADYMPEKLGWKMRQSALRTDRAFFKLAHDLKRGGKGFVGNANVDTLEPNPRGGYTSGWGHAGTANVCYYRYGQVKLGEYRKLVLGAAGLYLDGEPEIKSALHPGTLGSVIYLMLGAYELTGEKRYLERADHFAQRAVELFFDDSSALPKATSKHDHYEAVTGGDTLMMSLLKLWATKNRPELKLRLDYSDR
;
A
#
# COMPACT_ATOMS: atom_id res chain seq x y z
N MET A 1 45.39 -39.36 55.18
CA MET A 1 44.01 -39.79 54.93
C MET A 1 43.32 -38.67 54.12
N GLN A 2 43.31 -38.87 52.84
CA GLN A 2 42.64 -37.92 51.88
C GLN A 2 41.45 -38.67 51.29
N THR A 3 40.27 -38.17 51.54
CA THR A 3 39.03 -38.68 50.99
C THR A 3 38.77 -37.95 49.63
N ARG A 4 38.77 -38.68 48.52
CA ARG A 4 38.38 -38.22 47.21
C ARG A 4 36.87 -38.32 47.06
N THR A 5 36.22 -37.21 46.88
CA THR A 5 34.81 -37.13 46.50
C THR A 5 34.69 -37.20 44.96
N VAL A 6 33.96 -38.19 44.45
CA VAL A 6 33.69 -38.42 43.05
C VAL A 6 32.38 -37.69 42.68
N TYR A 7 32.48 -36.68 41.82
CA TYR A 7 31.28 -36.07 41.19
C TYR A 7 30.83 -36.91 39.99
N ARG A 8 29.65 -37.47 40.04
CA ARG A 8 28.94 -38.04 38.87
C ARG A 8 28.31 -36.89 38.11
N ALA A 9 28.73 -36.70 36.85
CA ALA A 9 28.06 -35.84 35.86
C ALA A 9 26.80 -36.55 35.37
N ALA A 10 25.64 -35.94 35.62
CA ALA A 10 24.37 -36.33 35.00
C ALA A 10 24.25 -35.62 33.66
N SER A 11 24.30 -36.40 32.57
CA SER A 11 24.04 -35.92 31.23
C SER A 11 22.54 -35.74 31.06
N PHE A 12 22.07 -34.49 31.00
CA PHE A 12 20.73 -34.16 30.54
C PHE A 12 20.73 -34.17 28.98
N GLY A 13 20.16 -35.20 28.42
CA GLY A 13 19.84 -35.25 27.00
C GLY A 13 18.72 -34.27 26.67
N LEU A 14 19.05 -33.22 25.90
CA LEU A 14 18.07 -32.31 25.33
C LEU A 14 17.37 -33.03 24.16
N VAL A 15 16.16 -33.51 24.37
CA VAL A 15 15.31 -34.02 23.30
C VAL A 15 14.72 -32.82 22.58
N ILE A 16 15.30 -32.45 21.44
CA ILE A 16 14.69 -31.49 20.50
C ILE A 16 13.55 -32.26 19.79
N LEU A 17 12.33 -32.04 20.23
CA LEU A 17 11.14 -32.40 19.46
C LEU A 17 11.05 -31.45 18.25
N LEU A 18 11.52 -31.92 17.10
CA LEU A 18 11.18 -31.34 15.81
C LEU A 18 9.69 -31.63 15.55
N LEU A 19 8.84 -30.69 15.91
CA LEU A 19 7.47 -30.63 15.42
C LEU A 19 7.51 -30.24 13.95
N SER A 20 7.62 -31.26 13.08
CA SER A 20 7.27 -31.15 11.67
C SER A 20 5.74 -31.08 11.58
N GLY A 21 5.21 -29.84 11.78
CA GLY A 21 3.84 -29.54 11.47
C GLY A 21 3.66 -29.53 9.96
N THR A 22 3.21 -30.63 9.37
CA THR A 22 2.64 -30.64 8.04
C THR A 22 1.40 -29.76 8.07
N ALA A 23 1.49 -28.55 7.46
CA ALA A 23 0.33 -27.72 7.19
C ALA A 23 -0.46 -28.36 6.04
N GLY A 24 -1.20 -29.42 6.34
CA GLY A 24 -2.25 -29.90 5.50
C GLY A 24 -3.42 -28.91 5.58
N ALA A 25 -3.65 -28.12 4.56
CA ALA A 25 -4.86 -27.34 4.44
C ALA A 25 -6.03 -28.32 4.27
N ALA A 26 -6.76 -28.56 5.36
CA ALA A 26 -7.99 -29.34 5.31
C ALA A 26 -9.02 -28.60 4.45
N ALA A 27 -9.28 -29.09 3.26
CA ALA A 27 -10.46 -28.78 2.47
C ALA A 27 -11.70 -29.29 3.23
N GLY A 28 -12.35 -28.42 3.99
CA GLY A 28 -13.57 -28.73 4.73
C GLY A 28 -14.10 -27.55 5.52
N GLY A 29 -15.06 -26.82 4.98
CA GLY A 29 -16.02 -25.95 5.67
C GLY A 29 -15.45 -24.85 6.56
N GLY A 30 -15.34 -23.62 6.06
CA GLY A 30 -15.01 -22.43 6.85
C GLY A 30 -13.55 -22.38 7.27
N GLY A 31 -12.63 -22.10 6.29
CA GLY A 31 -11.19 -22.06 6.54
C GLY A 31 -10.84 -21.18 7.74
N ASP A 32 -9.93 -21.66 8.60
CA ASP A 32 -9.34 -20.84 9.65
C ASP A 32 -8.42 -19.77 9.02
N TYR A 33 -9.03 -18.65 8.62
CA TYR A 33 -8.33 -17.53 7.99
C TYR A 33 -7.19 -16.97 8.87
N LEU A 34 -7.31 -17.09 10.21
CA LEU A 34 -6.22 -16.71 11.10
C LEU A 34 -4.99 -17.60 10.89
N GLN A 35 -5.17 -18.90 10.70
CA GLN A 35 -4.05 -19.81 10.47
C GLN A 35 -3.38 -19.54 9.11
N ILE A 36 -4.16 -19.24 8.06
CA ILE A 36 -3.61 -18.83 6.77
C ILE A 36 -2.76 -17.57 6.90
N VAL A 37 -3.29 -16.54 7.58
CA VAL A 37 -2.57 -15.28 7.79
C VAL A 37 -1.33 -15.47 8.66
N LYS A 38 -1.41 -16.30 9.70
CA LYS A 38 -0.24 -16.63 10.54
C LYS A 38 0.82 -17.39 9.75
N ALA A 39 0.44 -18.39 8.98
CA ALA A 39 1.37 -19.15 8.15
C ALA A 39 2.08 -18.25 7.13
N TYR A 40 1.36 -17.33 6.49
CA TYR A 40 1.92 -16.30 5.61
C TYR A 40 2.94 -15.43 6.34
N ALA A 41 2.54 -14.83 7.48
CA ALA A 41 3.41 -13.95 8.26
C ALA A 41 4.65 -14.68 8.80
N ASP A 42 4.47 -15.88 9.37
CA ASP A 42 5.57 -16.69 9.89
C ASP A 42 6.55 -17.14 8.80
N THR A 43 6.05 -17.45 7.60
CA THR A 43 6.89 -17.80 6.44
C THR A 43 7.72 -16.61 5.99
N LEU A 44 7.14 -15.42 5.84
CA LEU A 44 7.89 -14.21 5.47
C LEU A 44 8.91 -13.84 6.55
N LEU A 45 8.56 -13.94 7.83
CA LEU A 45 9.48 -13.68 8.93
C LEU A 45 10.66 -14.64 8.97
N ALA A 46 10.45 -15.91 8.63
CA ALA A 46 11.47 -16.96 8.73
C ALA A 46 12.33 -17.09 7.46
N LYS A 47 11.76 -16.82 6.29
CA LYS A 47 12.36 -17.15 4.98
C LYS A 47 12.24 -16.06 3.93
N GLY A 48 11.32 -15.12 4.06
CA GLY A 48 11.08 -14.06 3.06
C GLY A 48 11.92 -12.80 3.29
N ARG A 49 12.99 -12.88 4.09
CA ARG A 49 13.86 -11.74 4.39
C ARG A 49 15.16 -11.80 3.62
N ASP A 50 15.83 -10.66 3.62
CA ASP A 50 17.18 -10.55 3.08
C ASP A 50 18.20 -11.41 3.85
N HIS A 51 18.82 -12.33 3.16
CA HIS A 51 19.97 -13.13 3.59
C HIS A 51 21.03 -13.22 2.48
N TYR A 52 20.97 -12.29 1.54
CA TYR A 52 21.86 -12.13 0.39
C TYR A 52 22.89 -11.05 0.70
N GLY A 53 23.90 -10.89 -0.14
CA GLY A 53 24.90 -9.85 0.06
C GLY A 53 25.75 -10.03 1.34
N LYS A 54 26.24 -8.92 1.88
CA LYS A 54 27.09 -8.90 3.10
C LYS A 54 26.26 -8.55 4.33
N GLU A 55 25.28 -7.63 4.18
CA GLU A 55 24.36 -7.23 5.24
C GLU A 55 23.04 -7.97 5.07
N HIS A 56 22.67 -8.72 6.08
CA HIS A 56 21.37 -9.38 6.12
C HIS A 56 20.34 -8.44 6.76
N SER A 57 19.74 -7.62 5.92
CA SER A 57 18.73 -6.65 6.37
C SER A 57 17.44 -7.33 6.84
N PRO A 58 16.64 -6.69 7.70
CA PRO A 58 15.35 -7.24 8.10
C PRO A 58 14.25 -7.00 7.06
N LEU A 59 14.55 -6.49 5.87
CA LEU A 59 13.59 -6.18 4.83
C LEU A 59 12.98 -7.45 4.22
N PHE A 60 11.75 -7.34 3.74
CA PHE A 60 11.06 -8.43 3.06
C PHE A 60 11.30 -8.37 1.55
N ALA A 61 11.51 -9.55 0.96
CA ALA A 61 11.64 -9.68 -0.49
C ALA A 61 10.30 -9.43 -1.19
N THR A 62 10.31 -8.57 -2.20
CA THR A 62 9.11 -8.28 -2.99
C THR A 62 8.70 -9.42 -3.90
N THR A 63 9.64 -10.32 -4.24
CA THR A 63 9.38 -11.44 -5.16
C THR A 63 10.15 -12.67 -4.70
N LEU A 64 9.45 -13.81 -4.59
CA LEU A 64 10.01 -15.09 -4.14
C LEU A 64 9.47 -16.24 -5.02
N ASP A 65 10.33 -17.21 -5.28
CA ASP A 65 9.85 -18.54 -5.65
C ASP A 65 9.09 -19.14 -4.45
N ARG A 66 7.86 -19.62 -4.68
CA ARG A 66 6.98 -20.09 -3.60
C ARG A 66 7.42 -21.41 -2.99
N ARG A 67 8.26 -22.19 -3.68
CA ARG A 67 8.72 -23.51 -3.24
C ARG A 67 10.04 -23.42 -2.49
N THR A 68 10.99 -22.67 -3.03
CA THR A 68 12.31 -22.48 -2.41
C THR A 68 12.31 -21.38 -1.36
N LEU A 69 11.40 -20.41 -1.47
CA LEU A 69 11.32 -19.20 -0.67
C LEU A 69 12.55 -18.27 -0.84
N GLU A 70 13.21 -18.38 -2.00
CA GLU A 70 14.38 -17.59 -2.38
C GLU A 70 13.99 -16.54 -3.44
N ILE A 71 14.77 -15.44 -3.55
CA ILE A 71 14.69 -14.55 -4.70
C ILE A 71 15.23 -15.26 -5.94
N PHE A 72 14.73 -14.87 -7.10
CA PHE A 72 15.08 -15.49 -8.36
C PHE A 72 16.53 -15.21 -8.78
N ASP A 73 17.17 -16.18 -9.42
CA ASP A 73 18.43 -15.98 -10.14
C ASP A 73 18.21 -15.24 -11.48
N GLU A 74 19.30 -14.89 -12.16
CA GLU A 74 19.27 -14.16 -13.44
C GLU A 74 18.47 -14.88 -14.54
N ALA A 75 18.56 -16.20 -14.62
CA ALA A 75 17.87 -16.99 -15.65
C ALA A 75 16.36 -17.02 -15.39
N ASP A 76 15.95 -17.19 -14.13
CA ASP A 76 14.56 -17.16 -13.72
C ASP A 76 13.94 -15.75 -13.83
N LEU A 77 14.68 -14.71 -13.52
CA LEU A 77 14.26 -13.33 -13.73
C LEU A 77 13.99 -13.05 -15.21
N GLU A 78 14.87 -13.49 -16.10
CA GLU A 78 14.67 -13.35 -17.54
C GLU A 78 13.44 -14.12 -18.01
N ARG A 79 13.24 -15.35 -17.52
CA ARG A 79 12.04 -16.15 -17.81
C ARG A 79 10.75 -15.47 -17.37
N LEU A 80 10.70 -14.93 -16.15
CA LEU A 80 9.54 -14.19 -15.63
C LEU A 80 9.30 -12.89 -16.42
N TRP A 81 10.37 -12.24 -16.87
CA TRP A 81 10.30 -11.09 -17.76
C TRP A 81 9.64 -11.42 -19.09
N GLN A 82 10.07 -12.52 -19.76
CA GLN A 82 9.53 -12.94 -21.03
C GLN A 82 8.06 -13.33 -20.94
N ILE A 83 7.64 -13.97 -19.86
CA ILE A 83 6.23 -14.26 -19.60
C ILE A 83 5.42 -12.98 -19.58
N ARG A 84 5.90 -11.97 -18.89
CA ARG A 84 5.23 -10.68 -18.75
C ARG A 84 5.13 -9.90 -20.06
N LEU A 85 6.18 -9.86 -20.84
CA LEU A 85 6.16 -9.19 -22.14
C LEU A 85 5.10 -9.78 -23.08
N LYS A 86 4.85 -11.10 -22.98
CA LYS A 86 3.85 -11.79 -23.79
C LYS A 86 2.42 -11.63 -23.25
N ASP A 87 2.26 -11.38 -21.96
CA ASP A 87 0.96 -11.41 -21.28
C ASP A 87 0.67 -10.08 -20.53
N TRP A 88 1.32 -9.01 -20.95
CA TRP A 88 1.23 -7.68 -20.36
C TRP A 88 -0.22 -7.19 -20.19
N GLU A 89 -1.08 -7.36 -21.20
CA GLU A 89 -2.49 -6.93 -21.15
C GLU A 89 -3.29 -7.66 -20.05
N ASN A 90 -2.89 -8.87 -19.72
CA ASN A 90 -3.53 -9.71 -18.71
C ASN A 90 -2.88 -9.60 -17.33
N TRP A 91 -1.63 -9.12 -17.26
CA TRP A 91 -0.92 -9.03 -15.98
C TRP A 91 -1.26 -7.76 -15.19
N GLY A 92 -1.41 -6.62 -15.85
CA GLY A 92 -1.81 -5.34 -15.24
C GLY A 92 -0.75 -4.64 -14.38
N VAL A 93 0.45 -5.20 -14.23
CA VAL A 93 1.58 -4.60 -13.50
C VAL A 93 2.71 -4.32 -14.50
N ARG A 94 3.23 -3.10 -14.49
CA ARG A 94 4.34 -2.72 -15.38
C ARG A 94 5.64 -3.33 -14.88
N ASN A 95 6.51 -3.71 -15.80
CA ASN A 95 7.81 -4.31 -15.44
C ASN A 95 8.66 -3.40 -14.55
N ARG A 96 8.65 -2.09 -14.81
CA ARG A 96 9.38 -1.10 -14.03
C ARG A 96 8.92 -0.94 -12.58
N ASP A 97 7.76 -1.48 -12.24
CA ASP A 97 7.20 -1.40 -10.89
C ASP A 97 7.53 -2.65 -10.04
N ARG A 98 8.35 -3.56 -10.60
CA ARG A 98 8.77 -4.80 -9.94
C ARG A 98 10.17 -4.67 -9.36
N MET A 99 10.29 -4.84 -8.08
CA MET A 99 11.57 -4.79 -7.36
C MET A 99 12.09 -6.22 -7.08
N MET A 100 12.29 -7.00 -8.16
CA MET A 100 12.41 -8.47 -8.10
C MET A 100 13.61 -9.01 -7.34
N THR A 101 14.65 -8.18 -7.10
CA THR A 101 15.88 -8.61 -6.43
C THR A 101 16.05 -8.03 -5.03
N GLY A 102 14.98 -7.43 -4.49
CA GLY A 102 15.10 -6.75 -3.21
C GLY A 102 13.78 -6.38 -2.57
N ALA A 103 13.73 -5.22 -1.92
CA ALA A 103 12.60 -4.74 -1.13
C ALA A 103 12.03 -3.42 -1.63
N ASN A 104 10.73 -3.26 -1.44
CA ASN A 104 10.05 -1.97 -1.52
C ASN A 104 8.97 -1.90 -0.43
N PRO A 105 9.27 -1.31 0.74
CA PRO A 105 8.35 -1.29 1.88
C PRO A 105 6.99 -0.66 1.62
N MET A 106 6.84 0.13 0.55
CA MET A 106 5.51 0.61 0.14
C MET A 106 4.56 -0.52 -0.27
N HIS A 107 5.09 -1.67 -0.70
CA HIS A 107 4.29 -2.85 -1.02
C HIS A 107 4.03 -3.75 0.19
N ASP A 108 4.70 -3.49 1.33
CA ASP A 108 4.61 -4.32 2.53
C ASP A 108 3.81 -3.66 3.66
N GLN A 109 3.19 -2.51 3.43
CA GLN A 109 2.50 -1.74 4.47
C GLN A 109 1.40 -2.56 5.16
N ASN A 110 0.62 -3.34 4.40
CA ASN A 110 -0.40 -4.19 4.98
C ASN A 110 0.21 -5.37 5.74
N LEU A 111 1.36 -5.90 5.32
CA LEU A 111 2.09 -6.90 6.10
C LEU A 111 2.49 -6.34 7.48
N TYR A 112 3.01 -5.12 7.55
CA TYR A 112 3.34 -4.51 8.86
C TYR A 112 2.09 -4.35 9.73
N GLN A 113 0.96 -3.91 9.17
CA GLN A 113 -0.31 -3.83 9.90
C GLN A 113 -0.77 -5.21 10.40
N ILE A 114 -0.64 -6.26 9.58
CA ILE A 114 -0.94 -7.65 9.97
C ILE A 114 -0.06 -8.08 11.14
N LEU A 115 1.24 -7.78 11.12
CA LEU A 115 2.14 -8.14 12.20
C LEU A 115 1.75 -7.46 13.54
N TYR A 116 1.37 -6.19 13.52
CA TYR A 116 0.85 -5.52 14.72
C TYR A 116 -0.47 -6.16 15.17
N ALA A 117 -1.40 -6.41 14.26
CA ALA A 117 -2.67 -7.04 14.60
C ALA A 117 -2.51 -8.48 15.13
N LEU A 118 -1.57 -9.26 14.59
CA LEU A 118 -1.25 -10.58 15.11
C LEU A 118 -0.69 -10.52 16.55
N THR A 119 0.07 -9.48 16.89
CA THR A 119 0.49 -9.24 18.27
C THR A 119 -0.73 -9.03 19.17
N ASP A 120 -1.69 -8.20 18.78
CA ASP A 120 -2.89 -7.91 19.56
C ASP A 120 -3.79 -9.14 19.71
N ILE A 121 -3.88 -9.97 18.68
CA ILE A 121 -4.71 -11.19 18.68
C ILE A 121 -4.09 -12.31 19.49
N THR A 122 -2.78 -12.53 19.37
CA THR A 122 -2.10 -13.70 19.92
C THR A 122 -1.36 -13.44 21.22
N GLY A 123 -1.05 -12.17 21.53
CA GLY A 123 -0.16 -11.78 22.60
C GLY A 123 1.34 -11.99 22.30
N ASP A 124 1.69 -12.55 21.13
CA ASP A 124 3.08 -12.75 20.72
C ASP A 124 3.71 -11.45 20.23
N LYS A 125 4.48 -10.82 21.10
CA LYS A 125 5.19 -9.56 20.83
C LYS A 125 6.27 -9.68 19.74
N ARG A 126 6.62 -10.89 19.31
CA ARG A 126 7.58 -11.10 18.22
C ARG A 126 7.14 -10.38 16.94
N TYR A 127 5.86 -10.49 16.59
CA TYR A 127 5.33 -9.89 15.36
C TYR A 127 5.55 -8.36 15.30
N ALA A 128 5.11 -7.63 16.33
CA ALA A 128 5.29 -6.18 16.38
C ALA A 128 6.77 -5.79 16.39
N ARG A 129 7.60 -6.50 17.19
CA ARG A 129 9.04 -6.24 17.25
C ARG A 129 9.72 -6.41 15.88
N GLU A 130 9.33 -7.42 15.13
CA GLU A 130 9.91 -7.66 13.80
C GLU A 130 9.45 -6.63 12.77
N ALA A 131 8.20 -6.14 12.85
CA ALA A 131 7.74 -5.01 12.05
C ALA A 131 8.53 -3.73 12.38
N ASP A 132 8.67 -3.41 13.67
CA ASP A 132 9.46 -2.26 14.15
C ASP A 132 10.91 -2.29 13.66
N LYS A 133 11.55 -3.47 13.80
CA LYS A 133 12.92 -3.68 13.34
C LYS A 133 13.06 -3.39 11.84
N THR A 134 12.08 -3.84 11.04
CA THR A 134 12.10 -3.64 9.59
C THR A 134 11.89 -2.17 9.22
N VAL A 135 10.87 -1.52 9.78
CA VAL A 135 10.59 -0.11 9.56
C VAL A 135 11.78 0.76 9.98
N LYS A 136 12.31 0.54 11.20
CA LYS A 136 13.46 1.27 11.70
C LYS A 136 14.65 1.15 10.78
N TRP A 137 15.03 -0.09 10.43
CA TRP A 137 16.20 -0.34 9.58
C TRP A 137 16.05 0.35 8.21
N PHE A 138 14.87 0.24 7.59
CA PHE A 138 14.62 0.87 6.30
C PHE A 138 14.79 2.38 6.35
N PHE A 139 14.18 3.05 7.33
CA PHE A 139 14.31 4.49 7.48
C PHE A 139 15.74 4.95 7.75
N GLU A 140 16.51 4.18 8.53
CA GLU A 140 17.89 4.55 8.90
C GLU A 140 18.92 4.23 7.82
N HIS A 141 18.72 3.17 6.99
CA HIS A 141 19.74 2.66 6.06
C HIS A 141 19.41 2.89 4.57
N CYS A 142 18.13 2.95 4.19
CA CYS A 142 17.73 3.11 2.80
C CYS A 142 17.36 4.55 2.43
N GLN A 143 17.89 5.50 3.16
CA GLN A 143 17.71 6.93 2.93
C GLN A 143 18.94 7.52 2.27
N SER A 144 18.74 8.37 1.24
CA SER A 144 19.83 9.09 0.60
C SER A 144 20.60 9.95 1.60
N PRO A 145 21.93 9.82 1.69
CA PRO A 145 22.73 10.70 2.55
C PRO A 145 22.73 12.16 2.07
N THR A 146 22.47 12.39 0.78
CA THR A 146 22.46 13.74 0.18
C THR A 146 21.10 14.41 0.25
N THR A 147 20.04 13.69 -0.13
CA THR A 147 18.70 14.31 -0.27
C THR A 147 17.76 13.98 0.88
N GLY A 148 18.06 12.96 1.67
CA GLY A 148 17.10 12.46 2.68
C GLY A 148 15.92 11.70 2.10
N LEU A 149 15.81 11.55 0.78
CA LEU A 149 14.74 10.79 0.14
C LEU A 149 14.93 9.28 0.36
N MET A 150 13.83 8.53 0.38
CA MET A 150 13.83 7.10 0.68
C MET A 150 13.98 6.24 -0.59
N ALA A 151 14.61 5.07 -0.47
CA ALA A 151 14.75 4.07 -1.54
C ALA A 151 13.46 3.28 -1.75
N TRP A 152 12.35 3.96 -1.97
CA TRP A 152 11.04 3.36 -2.22
C TRP A 152 10.28 4.09 -3.33
N GLY A 153 9.13 3.57 -3.72
CA GLY A 153 8.26 4.25 -4.67
C GLY A 153 7.79 3.35 -5.81
N GLU A 154 7.27 3.97 -6.86
CA GLU A 154 6.78 3.24 -8.03
C GLU A 154 7.93 2.59 -8.82
N HIS A 155 9.11 3.24 -8.85
CA HIS A 155 10.21 2.87 -9.75
C HIS A 155 11.53 2.58 -9.02
N MET A 156 11.49 2.41 -7.71
CA MET A 156 12.68 2.32 -6.88
C MET A 156 12.50 1.29 -5.78
N GLY A 157 13.58 0.64 -5.38
CA GLY A 157 13.65 -0.27 -4.25
C GLY A 157 15.09 -0.49 -3.82
N TRP A 158 15.27 -1.29 -2.78
CA TRP A 158 16.58 -1.66 -2.23
C TRP A 158 16.96 -3.05 -2.70
N ASP A 159 18.11 -3.19 -3.36
CA ASP A 159 18.64 -4.46 -3.88
C ASP A 159 19.39 -5.21 -2.78
N PHE A 160 19.06 -6.48 -2.55
CA PHE A 160 19.66 -7.30 -1.49
C PHE A 160 21.09 -7.77 -1.80
N ARG A 161 21.43 -7.95 -3.08
CA ARG A 161 22.75 -8.47 -3.45
C ARG A 161 23.82 -7.38 -3.51
N THR A 162 23.41 -6.20 -3.95
CA THR A 162 24.32 -5.06 -4.11
C THR A 162 24.27 -4.08 -2.95
N GLU A 163 23.26 -4.20 -2.07
CA GLU A 163 23.05 -3.33 -0.88
C GLU A 163 22.99 -1.84 -1.27
N THR A 164 22.33 -1.58 -2.40
CA THR A 164 22.12 -0.27 -2.97
C THR A 164 20.73 -0.17 -3.59
N LEU A 165 20.44 0.98 -4.23
CA LEU A 165 19.25 1.12 -5.06
C LEU A 165 19.21 0.07 -6.17
N ILE A 166 18.04 -0.49 -6.40
CA ILE A 166 17.77 -1.25 -7.62
C ILE A 166 17.88 -0.29 -8.80
N LYS A 167 19.00 -0.41 -9.54
CA LYS A 167 19.25 0.40 -10.73
C LYS A 167 18.68 -0.28 -11.96
N TRP A 168 17.73 0.36 -12.56
CA TRP A 168 17.12 -0.14 -13.77
C TRP A 168 17.97 0.17 -14.99
N LYS A 169 18.20 -0.80 -15.86
CA LYS A 169 18.89 -0.62 -17.14
C LYS A 169 17.91 -0.89 -18.28
N LYS A 170 17.98 -0.11 -19.34
CA LYS A 170 17.18 -0.35 -20.55
C LYS A 170 17.39 -1.79 -21.03
N GLY A 171 16.30 -2.56 -21.16
CA GLY A 171 16.35 -3.97 -21.51
C GLY A 171 16.67 -4.93 -20.37
N SER A 172 16.88 -4.46 -19.13
CA SER A 172 16.99 -5.34 -17.97
C SER A 172 15.62 -5.84 -17.49
N HIS A 173 15.61 -6.84 -16.60
CA HIS A 173 14.34 -7.39 -16.04
C HIS A 173 13.54 -6.38 -15.27
N HIS A 174 14.16 -5.35 -14.76
CA HIS A 174 13.52 -4.24 -14.08
C HIS A 174 13.07 -3.16 -15.08
N GLY A 175 13.44 -3.33 -16.35
CA GLY A 175 13.52 -2.40 -17.42
C GLY A 175 12.31 -1.58 -17.79
N GLY A 176 12.55 -0.32 -17.92
CA GLY A 176 11.72 0.70 -18.54
C GLY A 176 12.59 1.87 -18.98
N SER A 177 12.00 2.85 -19.61
CA SER A 177 12.71 4.04 -20.12
C SER A 177 13.25 4.97 -19.02
N MET A 178 12.91 4.73 -17.75
CA MET A 178 13.28 5.59 -16.62
C MET A 178 14.49 5.10 -15.83
N GLN A 179 15.23 4.15 -16.35
CA GLN A 179 16.30 3.45 -15.67
C GLN A 179 17.58 4.20 -15.44
N GLU A 180 17.77 5.27 -16.17
CA GLU A 180 18.92 6.13 -16.03
C GLU A 180 18.79 7.07 -14.84
N TYR A 181 17.62 7.07 -14.20
CA TYR A 181 17.28 8.00 -13.15
C TYR A 181 17.04 7.26 -11.84
N ASN A 182 17.74 7.63 -10.81
CA ASN A 182 17.43 7.28 -9.43
C ASN A 182 16.19 8.05 -9.00
N THR A 183 15.04 7.64 -9.56
CA THR A 183 13.81 8.41 -9.50
C THR A 183 13.01 8.05 -8.27
N HIS A 184 13.02 8.93 -7.29
CA HIS A 184 12.12 8.87 -6.15
C HIS A 184 10.71 9.27 -6.58
N GLU A 185 9.73 8.45 -6.20
CA GLU A 185 8.30 8.76 -6.31
C GLU A 185 7.55 8.19 -5.11
N PHE A 186 7.06 9.06 -4.25
CA PHE A 186 6.22 8.67 -3.13
C PHE A 186 4.78 8.47 -3.62
N TYR A 187 4.42 7.28 -4.13
CA TYR A 187 3.22 7.07 -4.92
C TYR A 187 2.02 6.46 -4.17
N ARG A 188 2.23 6.01 -2.93
CA ARG A 188 1.18 5.53 -2.02
C ARG A 188 1.29 6.27 -0.69
N PRO A 189 0.20 6.45 0.08
CA PRO A 189 0.30 7.00 1.43
C PRO A 189 1.07 6.02 2.32
N TRP A 190 1.89 6.55 3.22
CA TRP A 190 2.49 5.74 4.27
C TRP A 190 1.60 5.78 5.49
N VAL A 191 0.91 4.67 5.79
CA VAL A 191 -0.10 4.61 6.87
C VAL A 191 0.51 4.38 8.26
N LEU A 192 1.82 4.21 8.34
CA LEU A 192 2.54 3.87 9.58
C LEU A 192 3.37 5.04 10.15
N TRP A 193 3.04 6.29 9.83
CA TRP A 193 3.84 7.45 10.27
C TRP A 193 4.01 7.53 11.78
N GLU A 194 2.96 7.36 12.58
CA GLU A 194 3.05 7.37 14.06
C GLU A 194 4.11 6.38 14.52
N ARG A 195 4.01 5.14 14.05
CA ARG A 195 4.96 4.09 14.44
C ARG A 195 6.36 4.34 13.92
N SER A 196 6.49 4.86 12.69
CA SER A 196 7.78 5.20 12.10
C SER A 196 8.51 6.28 12.91
N PHE A 197 7.79 7.32 13.36
CA PHE A 197 8.36 8.34 14.23
C PHE A 197 8.71 7.83 15.63
N GLU A 198 7.98 6.82 16.17
CA GLU A 198 8.36 6.18 17.44
C GLU A 198 9.68 5.41 17.33
N VAL A 199 9.94 4.73 16.21
CA VAL A 199 11.10 3.83 16.06
C VAL A 199 12.30 4.47 15.35
N ALA A 200 12.09 5.49 14.50
CA ALA A 200 13.13 6.15 13.71
C ALA A 200 12.87 7.68 13.55
N PRO A 201 12.72 8.45 14.66
CA PRO A 201 12.26 9.84 14.60
C PRO A 201 13.15 10.75 13.77
N GLU A 202 14.47 10.64 13.89
CA GLU A 202 15.42 11.49 13.16
C GLU A 202 15.40 11.19 11.65
N ALA A 203 15.33 9.92 11.27
CA ALA A 203 15.27 9.52 9.87
C ALA A 203 13.94 9.95 9.22
N CYS A 204 12.81 9.85 9.93
CA CYS A 204 11.51 10.34 9.47
C CYS A 204 11.53 11.87 9.28
N ALA A 205 12.09 12.62 10.24
CA ALA A 205 12.21 14.07 10.14
C ALA A 205 13.12 14.50 8.97
N ARG A 206 14.23 13.79 8.75
CA ARG A 206 15.14 14.01 7.63
C ARG A 206 14.45 13.74 6.29
N PHE A 207 13.66 12.65 6.17
CA PHE A 207 12.86 12.39 4.98
C PHE A 207 11.84 13.50 4.71
N ALA A 208 11.10 13.92 5.73
CA ALA A 208 10.13 15.00 5.59
C ALA A 208 10.79 16.30 5.12
N ARG A 209 11.99 16.62 5.63
CA ARG A 209 12.79 17.76 5.17
C ARG A 209 13.27 17.56 3.74
N GLY A 210 13.74 16.38 3.38
CA GLY A 210 14.15 16.02 2.02
C GLY A 210 13.03 16.20 0.99
N LEU A 211 11.80 15.84 1.35
CA LEU A 211 10.64 16.13 0.49
C LEU A 211 10.47 17.63 0.24
N TRP A 212 10.62 18.47 1.26
CA TRP A 212 10.54 19.91 1.07
C TRP A 212 11.69 20.43 0.21
N GLU A 213 12.92 20.07 0.55
CA GLU A 213 14.13 20.65 -0.05
C GLU A 213 14.44 20.10 -1.45
N HIS A 214 14.05 18.85 -1.76
CA HIS A 214 14.47 18.16 -3.00
C HIS A 214 13.32 17.68 -3.88
N GLN A 215 12.07 17.63 -3.37
CA GLN A 215 10.90 17.25 -4.16
C GLN A 215 10.14 18.48 -4.66
N ILE A 216 10.07 19.53 -3.85
CA ILE A 216 9.42 20.80 -4.23
C ILE A 216 10.40 21.65 -5.01
N ALA A 217 10.05 22.02 -6.24
CA ALA A 217 10.92 22.79 -7.13
C ALA A 217 10.85 24.30 -6.86
N ASP A 218 9.71 24.82 -6.46
CA ASP A 218 9.51 26.22 -6.14
C ASP A 218 8.83 26.37 -4.79
N HIS A 219 9.58 26.73 -3.78
CA HIS A 219 9.11 26.93 -2.42
C HIS A 219 8.20 28.14 -2.21
N ASN A 220 8.12 29.05 -3.18
CA ASN A 220 7.20 30.20 -3.11
C ASN A 220 5.82 29.84 -3.63
N THR A 221 5.75 29.08 -4.71
CA THR A 221 4.48 28.68 -5.34
C THR A 221 4.01 27.30 -4.92
N GLY A 222 4.90 26.39 -4.56
CA GLY A 222 4.60 24.99 -4.28
C GLY A 222 4.64 24.08 -5.54
N ASN A 223 5.12 24.57 -6.68
CA ASN A 223 5.23 23.75 -7.89
C ASN A 223 6.26 22.64 -7.72
N PHE A 224 5.93 21.43 -8.18
CA PHE A 224 6.78 20.24 -8.08
C PHE A 224 6.53 19.26 -9.22
N SER A 225 7.34 18.23 -9.29
CA SER A 225 7.03 16.98 -9.98
C SER A 225 6.93 15.85 -8.95
N ARG A 226 6.07 14.88 -9.17
CA ARG A 226 6.02 13.64 -8.39
C ARG A 226 7.36 12.87 -8.41
N HIS A 227 8.21 13.14 -9.40
CA HIS A 227 9.54 12.59 -9.55
C HIS A 227 10.61 13.53 -9.00
N ALA A 228 11.57 13.00 -8.24
CA ALA A 228 12.78 13.71 -7.83
C ALA A 228 13.99 12.78 -7.98
N ASN A 229 15.18 13.34 -8.01
CA ASN A 229 16.39 12.52 -8.01
C ASN A 229 16.75 12.12 -6.57
N TYR A 230 16.93 10.83 -6.34
CA TYR A 230 17.28 10.30 -5.02
C TYR A 230 18.70 10.70 -4.59
N GLU A 231 19.68 10.70 -5.50
CA GLU A 231 21.10 10.85 -5.17
C GLU A 231 21.57 12.30 -5.09
N MET A 232 20.91 13.22 -5.79
CA MET A 232 21.33 14.61 -5.88
C MET A 232 20.15 15.58 -5.86
N HIS A 233 20.44 16.84 -5.50
CA HIS A 233 19.45 17.90 -5.64
C HIS A 233 19.17 18.15 -7.13
N GLN A 234 18.05 17.65 -7.60
CA GLN A 234 17.53 17.88 -8.95
C GLN A 234 16.00 17.88 -8.87
N THR A 235 15.42 19.05 -9.05
CA THR A 235 13.98 19.24 -9.00
C THR A 235 13.38 19.28 -10.40
N PHE A 236 12.15 18.85 -10.51
CA PHE A 236 11.36 18.88 -11.72
C PHE A 236 10.03 19.58 -11.44
N THR A 237 9.34 20.03 -12.48
CA THR A 237 8.06 20.72 -12.41
C THR A 237 7.00 20.04 -13.28
N ASN A 238 5.75 20.50 -13.13
CA ASN A 238 4.65 20.19 -14.05
C ASN A 238 4.22 18.70 -14.11
N SER A 239 4.43 17.93 -13.02
CA SER A 239 3.85 16.61 -12.85
C SER A 239 3.32 16.43 -11.41
N GLU A 240 2.60 17.43 -10.96
CA GLU A 240 2.10 17.62 -9.61
C GLU A 240 0.69 17.05 -9.45
N TYR A 241 0.61 15.76 -9.23
CA TYR A 241 -0.66 15.10 -8.97
C TYR A 241 -1.17 15.43 -7.56
N PRO A 242 -2.48 15.73 -7.37
CA PRO A 242 -3.05 16.05 -6.07
C PRO A 242 -2.77 14.99 -5.00
N ARG A 243 -2.82 13.70 -5.34
CA ARG A 243 -2.51 12.61 -4.39
C ARG A 243 -1.11 12.73 -3.80
N HIS A 244 -0.10 13.03 -4.63
CA HIS A 244 1.28 13.16 -4.15
C HIS A 244 1.42 14.38 -3.23
N GLY A 245 0.80 15.50 -3.59
CA GLY A 245 0.72 16.66 -2.70
C GLY A 245 0.07 16.32 -1.36
N GLY A 246 -0.98 15.51 -1.39
CA GLY A 246 -1.61 14.98 -0.18
C GLY A 246 -0.64 14.15 0.68
N TYR A 247 0.11 13.23 0.06
CA TYR A 247 1.09 12.40 0.78
C TYR A 247 2.19 13.23 1.43
N TYR A 248 2.69 14.27 0.75
CA TYR A 248 3.70 15.17 1.31
C TYR A 248 3.13 15.96 2.48
N ILE A 249 1.90 16.49 2.36
CA ILE A 249 1.21 17.20 3.44
C ILE A 249 1.04 16.29 4.67
N ALA A 250 0.59 15.05 4.50
CA ALA A 250 0.48 14.09 5.59
C ALA A 250 1.84 13.83 6.26
N THR A 251 2.90 13.62 5.48
CA THR A 251 4.26 13.43 5.99
C THR A 251 4.73 14.62 6.81
N TRP A 252 4.56 15.85 6.30
CA TRP A 252 4.94 17.08 7.01
C TRP A 252 4.09 17.31 8.25
N ALA A 253 2.82 16.92 8.24
CA ALA A 253 1.96 17.03 9.41
C ALA A 253 2.44 16.14 10.57
N HIS A 254 2.80 14.90 10.29
CA HIS A 254 3.42 14.02 11.27
C HIS A 254 4.79 14.55 11.71
N ALA A 255 5.63 15.02 10.78
CA ALA A 255 6.91 15.62 11.13
C ALA A 255 6.74 16.84 12.05
N TYR A 256 5.77 17.72 11.76
CA TYR A 256 5.45 18.86 12.61
C TYR A 256 4.96 18.43 14.00
N SER A 257 4.13 17.38 14.07
CA SER A 257 3.61 16.90 15.36
C SER A 257 4.72 16.46 16.30
N HIS A 258 5.78 15.84 15.76
CA HIS A 258 6.91 15.32 16.52
C HIS A 258 8.02 16.33 16.77
N THR A 259 8.34 17.17 15.77
CA THR A 259 9.51 18.08 15.85
C THR A 259 9.16 19.50 16.21
N LYS A 260 7.93 19.95 15.96
CA LYS A 260 7.47 21.36 16.05
C LYS A 260 8.26 22.32 15.14
N ASP A 261 9.01 21.79 14.15
CA ASP A 261 9.75 22.63 13.21
C ASP A 261 8.77 23.40 12.30
N PRO A 262 8.79 24.75 12.32
CA PRO A 262 7.84 25.58 11.58
C PRO A 262 7.96 25.44 10.06
N ILE A 263 9.06 24.88 9.56
CA ILE A 263 9.25 24.65 8.12
C ILE A 263 8.16 23.74 7.56
N PHE A 264 7.73 22.73 8.32
CA PHE A 264 6.69 21.81 7.89
C PHE A 264 5.32 22.45 7.82
N ALA A 265 4.98 23.33 8.77
CA ALA A 265 3.74 24.10 8.70
C ALA A 265 3.74 25.05 7.49
N LYS A 266 4.88 25.70 7.18
CA LYS A 266 5.06 26.52 5.97
C LYS A 266 4.90 25.68 4.71
N ALA A 267 5.53 24.51 4.63
CA ALA A 267 5.45 23.59 3.49
C ALA A 267 3.99 23.18 3.22
N ILE A 268 3.26 22.81 4.27
CA ILE A 268 1.83 22.48 4.20
C ILE A 268 1.02 23.68 3.68
N GLU A 269 1.19 24.84 4.26
CA GLU A 269 0.44 26.04 3.85
C GLU A 269 0.70 26.36 2.38
N THR A 270 1.96 26.35 1.95
CA THR A 270 2.36 26.59 0.56
C THR A 270 1.68 25.59 -0.40
N LEU A 271 1.66 24.32 -0.04
CA LEU A 271 1.12 23.29 -0.95
C LEU A 271 -0.42 23.28 -0.97
N VAL A 272 -1.07 23.61 0.16
CA VAL A 272 -2.53 23.80 0.20
C VAL A 272 -2.93 25.00 -0.67
N ASP A 273 -2.19 26.12 -0.58
CA ASP A 273 -2.44 27.30 -1.42
C ASP A 273 -2.20 27.02 -2.89
N TYR A 274 -1.17 26.28 -3.21
CA TYR A 274 -0.88 25.84 -4.58
C TYR A 274 -2.06 25.09 -5.20
N PHE A 275 -2.58 24.06 -4.52
CA PHE A 275 -3.71 23.30 -5.04
C PHE A 275 -4.99 24.11 -5.04
N ASP A 276 -5.30 24.86 -4.00
CA ASP A 276 -6.52 25.69 -3.95
C ASP A 276 -6.53 26.77 -5.02
N GLY A 277 -5.37 27.35 -5.36
CA GLY A 277 -5.22 28.31 -6.47
C GLY A 277 -5.39 27.69 -7.87
N ARG A 278 -5.34 26.36 -7.97
CA ARG A 278 -5.47 25.64 -9.25
C ARG A 278 -6.82 24.97 -9.44
N ARG A 279 -7.74 25.16 -8.53
CA ARG A 279 -9.10 24.63 -8.70
C ARG A 279 -9.78 25.21 -9.95
N SER A 280 -10.47 24.34 -10.69
CA SER A 280 -11.35 24.81 -11.73
C SER A 280 -12.43 25.73 -11.14
N PRO A 281 -12.60 26.95 -11.68
CA PRO A 281 -13.65 27.85 -11.22
C PRO A 281 -15.06 27.35 -11.47
N ARG A 282 -15.24 26.35 -12.35
CA ARG A 282 -16.53 25.76 -12.69
C ARG A 282 -16.89 24.57 -11.79
N SER A 283 -15.96 23.67 -11.57
CA SER A 283 -16.22 22.41 -10.85
C SER A 283 -15.75 22.43 -9.40
N ASP A 284 -14.76 23.25 -9.08
CA ASP A 284 -14.02 23.26 -7.81
C ASP A 284 -13.07 22.06 -7.61
N ALA A 285 -12.89 21.22 -8.65
CA ALA A 285 -11.95 20.12 -8.68
C ALA A 285 -10.55 20.56 -9.11
N PHE A 286 -9.52 19.77 -8.79
CA PHE A 286 -8.15 19.99 -9.26
C PHE A 286 -7.89 19.26 -10.57
N PRO A 287 -7.13 19.83 -11.51
CA PRO A 287 -6.57 19.07 -12.61
C PRO A 287 -5.61 17.99 -12.09
N ALA A 288 -5.45 16.91 -12.83
CA ALA A 288 -4.54 15.82 -12.47
C ALA A 288 -3.09 16.30 -12.42
N GLU A 289 -2.70 17.13 -13.37
CA GLU A 289 -1.39 17.78 -13.47
C GLU A 289 -1.51 19.05 -14.33
N SER A 290 -0.55 19.96 -14.20
CA SER A 290 -0.48 21.14 -15.08
C SER A 290 0.11 20.84 -16.45
N ALA A 291 0.68 19.63 -16.60
CA ALA A 291 1.50 19.30 -17.74
C ALA A 291 0.75 19.24 -19.05
N GLU A 292 1.54 19.37 -20.10
CA GLU A 292 1.19 19.37 -21.50
C GLU A 292 0.39 18.15 -21.98
N ARG A 293 0.49 16.99 -21.27
CA ARG A 293 -0.20 15.75 -21.65
C ARG A 293 -1.72 15.86 -21.69
N SER A 294 -2.30 16.64 -20.80
CA SER A 294 -3.75 16.82 -20.70
C SER A 294 -4.18 18.26 -20.92
N GLY A 295 -3.23 19.17 -21.18
CA GLY A 295 -3.51 20.61 -21.24
C GLY A 295 -4.13 21.16 -19.95
N GLY A 296 -3.84 20.53 -18.80
CA GLY A 296 -4.41 20.91 -17.52
C GLY A 296 -5.92 20.65 -17.38
N LYS A 297 -6.52 19.87 -18.28
CA LYS A 297 -7.98 19.63 -18.31
C LYS A 297 -8.42 18.26 -17.79
N ALA A 298 -7.50 17.33 -17.58
CA ALA A 298 -7.85 16.01 -17.05
C ALA A 298 -8.06 16.09 -15.53
N LEU A 299 -9.12 15.45 -15.07
CA LEU A 299 -9.41 15.19 -13.68
C LEU A 299 -9.22 13.69 -13.41
N TRP A 300 -8.36 13.34 -12.46
CA TRP A 300 -8.28 11.99 -11.88
C TRP A 300 -8.98 12.00 -10.53
N THR A 301 -10.13 11.34 -10.45
CA THR A 301 -11.06 11.50 -9.33
C THR A 301 -10.52 10.97 -8.02
N VAL A 302 -9.90 9.76 -8.04
CA VAL A 302 -9.28 9.17 -6.86
C VAL A 302 -8.08 10.01 -6.40
N SER A 303 -7.29 10.59 -7.32
CA SER A 303 -6.16 11.47 -6.96
C SER A 303 -6.63 12.71 -6.18
N ASN A 304 -7.76 13.30 -6.58
CA ASN A 304 -8.38 14.40 -5.83
C ASN A 304 -8.86 13.93 -4.44
N LEU A 305 -9.52 12.77 -4.38
CA LEU A 305 -10.04 12.24 -3.11
C LEU A 305 -8.90 11.89 -2.14
N MET A 306 -7.80 11.36 -2.64
CA MET A 306 -6.60 11.08 -1.84
C MET A 306 -5.98 12.34 -1.24
N TYR A 307 -5.95 13.43 -2.01
CA TYR A 307 -5.58 14.74 -1.47
C TYR A 307 -6.48 15.13 -0.29
N ALA A 308 -7.80 15.04 -0.46
CA ALA A 308 -8.74 15.41 0.60
C ALA A 308 -8.55 14.56 1.87
N ILE A 309 -8.30 13.26 1.73
CA ILE A 309 -8.03 12.33 2.83
C ILE A 309 -6.79 12.77 3.62
N CYS A 310 -5.67 12.93 2.93
CA CYS A 310 -4.39 13.24 3.56
C CYS A 310 -4.36 14.63 4.19
N VAL A 311 -4.96 15.62 3.52
CA VAL A 311 -5.09 16.99 4.07
C VAL A 311 -5.96 17.01 5.32
N TRP A 312 -7.04 16.21 5.34
CA TRP A 312 -7.88 16.08 6.52
C TRP A 312 -7.16 15.43 7.70
N GLU A 313 -6.44 14.33 7.44
CA GLU A 313 -5.60 13.64 8.45
C GLU A 313 -4.57 14.59 9.06
N GLY A 314 -3.87 15.33 8.23
CA GLY A 314 -2.85 16.27 8.67
C GLY A 314 -3.38 17.46 9.47
N ALA A 315 -4.66 17.84 9.29
CA ALA A 315 -5.23 19.05 9.86
C ALA A 315 -5.25 19.06 11.40
N ASP A 316 -5.35 17.88 12.03
CA ASP A 316 -5.41 17.76 13.49
C ASP A 316 -4.06 18.06 14.17
N TYR A 317 -2.97 17.96 13.43
CA TYR A 317 -1.62 18.24 13.93
C TYR A 317 -1.21 19.71 13.80
N MET A 318 -1.99 20.52 13.06
CA MET A 318 -1.62 21.88 12.68
C MET A 318 -2.20 22.91 13.65
N PRO A 319 -1.57 24.13 13.71
CA PRO A 319 -2.19 25.27 14.37
C PRO A 319 -3.62 25.49 13.84
N GLU A 320 -4.53 25.92 14.70
CA GLU A 320 -5.97 26.02 14.46
C GLU A 320 -6.34 26.66 13.11
N LYS A 321 -5.74 27.81 12.79
CA LYS A 321 -6.01 28.55 11.55
C LYS A 321 -5.64 27.71 10.30
N LEU A 322 -4.47 27.07 10.31
CA LEU A 322 -4.01 26.24 9.20
C LEU A 322 -4.84 24.95 9.12
N GLY A 323 -5.10 24.27 10.24
CA GLY A 323 -5.94 23.09 10.30
C GLY A 323 -7.36 23.36 9.78
N TRP A 324 -7.94 24.51 10.11
CA TRP A 324 -9.23 24.94 9.56
C TRP A 324 -9.17 25.09 8.02
N LYS A 325 -8.16 25.80 7.50
CA LYS A 325 -7.91 25.98 6.06
C LYS A 325 -7.80 24.64 5.34
N MET A 326 -7.03 23.70 5.89
CA MET A 326 -6.87 22.35 5.38
C MET A 326 -8.21 21.60 5.31
N ARG A 327 -9.01 21.64 6.38
CA ARG A 327 -10.34 21.04 6.39
C ARG A 327 -11.28 21.65 5.34
N GLN A 328 -11.25 22.97 5.15
CA GLN A 328 -12.05 23.62 4.11
C GLN A 328 -11.63 23.18 2.70
N SER A 329 -10.31 23.09 2.42
CA SER A 329 -9.80 22.58 1.15
C SER A 329 -10.26 21.14 0.89
N ALA A 330 -10.19 20.25 1.89
CA ALA A 330 -10.67 18.88 1.79
C ALA A 330 -12.18 18.80 1.52
N LEU A 331 -13.01 19.54 2.25
CA LEU A 331 -14.47 19.57 2.05
C LEU A 331 -14.88 20.15 0.70
N ARG A 332 -14.12 21.10 0.15
CA ARG A 332 -14.35 21.57 -1.23
C ARG A 332 -14.13 20.44 -2.24
N THR A 333 -13.09 19.65 -2.03
CA THR A 333 -12.77 18.48 -2.88
C THR A 333 -13.87 17.41 -2.78
N ASP A 334 -14.40 17.13 -1.59
CA ASP A 334 -15.54 16.23 -1.40
C ASP A 334 -16.76 16.69 -2.21
N ARG A 335 -17.11 17.99 -2.12
CA ARG A 335 -18.23 18.55 -2.90
C ARG A 335 -18.04 18.43 -4.41
N ALA A 336 -16.82 18.62 -4.91
CA ALA A 336 -16.51 18.42 -6.32
C ALA A 336 -16.64 16.95 -6.73
N PHE A 337 -16.19 16.02 -5.89
CA PHE A 337 -16.31 14.58 -6.12
C PHE A 337 -17.78 14.12 -6.20
N PHE A 338 -18.66 14.65 -5.36
CA PHE A 338 -20.08 14.29 -5.37
C PHE A 338 -20.87 14.83 -6.58
N LYS A 339 -20.33 15.82 -7.34
CA LYS A 339 -20.95 16.29 -8.57
C LYS A 339 -20.70 15.35 -9.77
N LEU A 340 -19.76 14.40 -9.65
CA LEU A 340 -19.45 13.45 -10.69
C LEU A 340 -20.61 12.46 -10.90
N ALA A 341 -20.86 12.11 -12.16
CA ALA A 341 -21.94 11.21 -12.55
C ALA A 341 -21.57 9.72 -12.35
N HIS A 342 -21.28 9.33 -11.08
CA HIS A 342 -21.06 7.92 -10.73
C HIS A 342 -22.33 7.09 -11.03
N ASP A 343 -22.16 5.91 -11.62
CA ASP A 343 -23.25 5.03 -12.02
C ASP A 343 -23.08 3.63 -11.41
N LEU A 344 -23.41 3.52 -10.13
CA LEU A 344 -23.22 2.33 -9.29
C LEU A 344 -24.49 1.47 -9.17
N LYS A 345 -25.42 1.57 -10.10
CA LYS A 345 -26.55 0.66 -10.21
C LYS A 345 -26.14 -0.62 -10.94
N ARG A 346 -26.92 -1.68 -10.80
CA ARG A 346 -26.71 -2.94 -11.53
C ARG A 346 -26.69 -2.68 -13.05
N GLY A 347 -25.62 -3.12 -13.72
CA GLY A 347 -25.38 -2.84 -15.15
C GLY A 347 -24.93 -1.40 -15.45
N GLY A 348 -24.66 -0.61 -14.41
CA GLY A 348 -24.12 0.74 -14.54
C GLY A 348 -22.64 0.76 -14.94
N LYS A 349 -22.13 1.96 -15.24
CA LYS A 349 -20.77 2.17 -15.75
C LYS A 349 -19.70 2.17 -14.67
N GLY A 350 -20.07 2.35 -13.37
CA GLY A 350 -19.15 2.38 -12.24
C GLY A 350 -18.83 3.79 -11.74
N PHE A 351 -17.71 3.93 -11.03
CA PHE A 351 -17.21 5.24 -10.63
C PHE A 351 -16.63 5.99 -11.82
N VAL A 352 -16.86 7.29 -11.88
CA VAL A 352 -16.08 8.17 -12.75
C VAL A 352 -14.64 8.19 -12.26
N GLY A 353 -13.71 7.64 -13.03
CA GLY A 353 -12.28 7.58 -12.73
C GLY A 353 -11.52 8.76 -13.37
N ASN A 354 -11.89 9.09 -14.60
CA ASN A 354 -11.31 10.21 -15.36
C ASN A 354 -12.39 11.07 -15.99
N ALA A 355 -12.26 12.38 -15.88
CA ALA A 355 -13.21 13.35 -16.41
C ALA A 355 -12.50 14.61 -16.91
N ASN A 356 -13.23 15.48 -17.57
CA ASN A 356 -12.81 16.85 -17.80
C ASN A 356 -12.95 17.64 -16.47
N VAL A 357 -11.92 18.38 -16.08
CA VAL A 357 -11.90 19.10 -14.80
C VAL A 357 -12.93 20.22 -14.73
N ASP A 358 -13.28 20.84 -15.83
CA ASP A 358 -14.22 21.96 -15.87
C ASP A 358 -15.69 21.52 -15.94
N THR A 359 -15.98 20.53 -16.78
CA THR A 359 -17.36 20.08 -17.04
C THR A 359 -17.76 18.89 -16.19
N LEU A 360 -16.81 18.16 -15.62
CA LEU A 360 -16.98 16.89 -14.90
C LEU A 360 -17.51 15.74 -15.78
N GLU A 361 -17.54 15.95 -17.11
CA GLU A 361 -17.94 14.90 -18.05
C GLU A 361 -16.88 13.81 -18.09
N PRO A 362 -17.27 12.53 -17.91
CA PRO A 362 -16.35 11.41 -17.99
C PRO A 362 -15.68 11.34 -19.38
N ASN A 363 -14.38 11.01 -19.39
CA ASN A 363 -13.67 10.85 -20.66
C ASN A 363 -14.33 9.77 -21.51
N PRO A 364 -14.49 9.97 -22.82
CA PRO A 364 -15.15 9.01 -23.71
C PRO A 364 -14.50 7.63 -23.73
N ARG A 365 -13.18 7.56 -23.48
CA ARG A 365 -12.41 6.33 -23.36
C ARG A 365 -11.86 6.21 -21.95
N GLY A 366 -12.28 5.18 -21.21
CA GLY A 366 -11.76 4.90 -19.87
C GLY A 366 -12.18 5.92 -18.79
N GLY A 367 -13.28 6.66 -18.99
CA GLY A 367 -13.79 7.63 -18.02
C GLY A 367 -14.38 6.99 -16.77
N TYR A 368 -14.77 5.72 -16.82
CA TYR A 368 -15.31 4.97 -15.69
C TYR A 368 -14.37 3.85 -15.25
N THR A 369 -14.37 3.55 -13.97
CA THR A 369 -13.76 2.30 -13.48
C THR A 369 -14.56 1.13 -14.03
N SER A 370 -13.90 0.03 -14.35
CA SER A 370 -14.55 -1.16 -14.90
C SER A 370 -14.33 -2.38 -14.03
N GLY A 371 -15.27 -3.32 -14.06
CA GLY A 371 -15.14 -4.63 -13.45
C GLY A 371 -14.80 -4.56 -11.96
N TRP A 372 -13.81 -5.32 -11.57
CA TRP A 372 -13.37 -5.47 -10.19
C TRP A 372 -12.66 -4.23 -9.61
N GLY A 373 -12.32 -3.25 -10.44
CA GLY A 373 -11.70 -1.99 -10.00
C GLY A 373 -12.61 -1.06 -9.17
N HIS A 374 -13.91 -1.32 -9.13
CA HIS A 374 -14.84 -0.52 -8.31
C HIS A 374 -14.53 -0.62 -6.81
N ALA A 375 -14.05 -1.77 -6.33
CA ALA A 375 -13.76 -2.00 -4.92
C ALA A 375 -12.68 -1.07 -4.39
N GLY A 376 -11.62 -0.81 -5.15
CA GLY A 376 -10.55 0.12 -4.76
C GLY A 376 -11.10 1.51 -4.49
N THR A 377 -11.82 2.10 -5.46
CA THR A 377 -12.43 3.44 -5.28
C THR A 377 -13.46 3.46 -4.14
N ALA A 378 -14.25 2.39 -3.98
CA ALA A 378 -15.23 2.30 -2.90
C ALA A 378 -14.57 2.23 -1.52
N ASN A 379 -13.44 1.55 -1.38
CA ASN A 379 -12.68 1.48 -0.13
C ASN A 379 -12.08 2.86 0.23
N VAL A 380 -11.63 3.64 -0.75
CA VAL A 380 -11.23 5.03 -0.55
C VAL A 380 -12.41 5.87 -0.06
N CYS A 381 -13.60 5.71 -0.66
CA CYS A 381 -14.83 6.36 -0.19
C CYS A 381 -15.21 5.91 1.22
N TYR A 382 -15.05 4.62 1.55
CA TYR A 382 -15.33 4.10 2.88
C TYR A 382 -14.38 4.69 3.94
N TYR A 383 -13.09 4.77 3.61
CA TYR A 383 -12.11 5.41 4.48
C TYR A 383 -12.47 6.90 4.70
N ARG A 384 -12.78 7.63 3.63
CA ARG A 384 -13.21 9.03 3.73
C ARG A 384 -14.50 9.20 4.52
N TYR A 385 -15.46 8.30 4.38
CA TYR A 385 -16.65 8.26 5.23
C TYR A 385 -16.28 8.13 6.72
N GLY A 386 -15.27 7.33 7.04
CA GLY A 386 -14.72 7.23 8.39
C GLY A 386 -14.34 8.56 8.98
N GLN A 387 -13.72 9.42 8.16
CA GLN A 387 -13.24 10.75 8.58
C GLN A 387 -14.36 11.79 8.73
N VAL A 388 -15.30 11.86 7.77
CA VAL A 388 -16.22 13.03 7.66
C VAL A 388 -17.68 12.68 7.88
N LYS A 389 -18.07 11.41 7.87
CA LYS A 389 -19.45 10.91 8.05
C LYS A 389 -20.50 11.48 7.08
N LEU A 390 -20.07 11.95 5.88
CA LEU A 390 -20.98 12.46 4.86
C LEU A 390 -21.78 11.31 4.23
N GLY A 391 -23.10 11.44 4.19
CA GLY A 391 -24.03 10.40 3.73
C GLY A 391 -23.84 9.98 2.27
N GLU A 392 -23.31 10.88 1.44
CA GLU A 392 -22.99 10.64 0.04
C GLU A 392 -21.93 9.53 -0.10
N TYR A 393 -20.88 9.54 0.71
CA TYR A 393 -19.90 8.46 0.72
C TYR A 393 -20.51 7.12 1.11
N ARG A 394 -21.38 7.11 2.14
CA ARG A 394 -22.09 5.89 2.51
C ARG A 394 -22.93 5.32 1.35
N LYS A 395 -23.60 6.18 0.58
CA LYS A 395 -24.36 5.77 -0.61
C LYS A 395 -23.45 5.17 -1.69
N LEU A 396 -22.31 5.79 -1.95
CA LEU A 396 -21.35 5.31 -2.94
C LEU A 396 -20.75 3.95 -2.54
N VAL A 397 -20.38 3.77 -1.26
CA VAL A 397 -19.86 2.50 -0.74
C VAL A 397 -20.90 1.39 -0.89
N LEU A 398 -22.14 1.62 -0.45
CA LEU A 398 -23.21 0.62 -0.53
C LEU A 398 -23.64 0.34 -1.97
N GLY A 399 -23.63 1.35 -2.85
CA GLY A 399 -23.88 1.18 -4.28
C GLY A 399 -22.82 0.26 -4.91
N ALA A 400 -21.55 0.52 -4.66
CA ALA A 400 -20.46 -0.32 -5.16
C ALA A 400 -20.51 -1.75 -4.57
N ALA A 401 -20.76 -1.89 -3.26
CA ALA A 401 -20.89 -3.19 -2.62
C ALA A 401 -22.05 -4.01 -3.21
N GLY A 402 -23.15 -3.34 -3.57
CA GLY A 402 -24.29 -3.98 -4.24
C GLY A 402 -23.94 -4.65 -5.57
N LEU A 403 -22.93 -4.15 -6.30
CA LEU A 403 -22.50 -4.76 -7.56
C LEU A 403 -21.83 -6.14 -7.38
N TYR A 404 -21.31 -6.43 -6.18
CA TYR A 404 -20.63 -7.68 -5.86
C TYR A 404 -21.51 -8.70 -5.15
N LEU A 405 -22.74 -8.38 -4.81
CA LEU A 405 -23.65 -9.35 -4.16
C LEU A 405 -23.95 -10.55 -5.04
N ASP A 406 -24.11 -10.32 -6.35
CA ASP A 406 -24.42 -11.35 -7.34
C ASP A 406 -23.29 -11.52 -8.39
N GLY A 407 -22.20 -10.77 -8.26
CA GLY A 407 -21.09 -10.79 -9.21
C GLY A 407 -20.05 -11.85 -8.88
N GLU A 408 -19.47 -12.47 -9.91
CA GLU A 408 -18.32 -13.38 -9.80
C GLU A 408 -17.14 -12.85 -10.62
N PRO A 409 -15.86 -13.12 -10.20
CA PRO A 409 -14.70 -12.70 -10.95
C PRO A 409 -14.66 -13.36 -12.34
N GLU A 410 -14.50 -12.56 -13.37
CA GLU A 410 -14.11 -13.09 -14.67
C GLU A 410 -12.64 -13.50 -14.64
N ILE A 411 -12.37 -14.81 -14.69
CA ILE A 411 -11.00 -15.35 -14.65
C ILE A 411 -10.42 -15.49 -16.08
N LYS A 412 -10.83 -14.70 -17.01
CA LYS A 412 -10.23 -14.68 -18.36
C LYS A 412 -8.83 -14.09 -18.37
N SER A 413 -8.61 -13.05 -17.58
CA SER A 413 -7.30 -12.44 -17.35
C SER A 413 -6.68 -12.95 -16.05
N ALA A 414 -5.39 -12.67 -15.82
CA ALA A 414 -4.73 -12.98 -14.57
C ALA A 414 -5.33 -12.11 -13.43
N LEU A 415 -5.97 -12.75 -12.47
CA LEU A 415 -6.55 -12.07 -11.30
C LEU A 415 -5.49 -11.95 -10.20
N HIS A 416 -5.36 -10.75 -9.62
CA HIS A 416 -4.43 -10.50 -8.50
C HIS A 416 -5.09 -10.81 -7.16
N PRO A 417 -4.33 -11.28 -6.15
CA PRO A 417 -4.86 -11.49 -4.80
C PRO A 417 -5.39 -10.21 -4.17
N GLY A 418 -4.73 -9.06 -4.38
CA GLY A 418 -5.18 -7.76 -3.89
C GLY A 418 -6.54 -7.32 -4.43
N THR A 419 -6.92 -7.80 -5.63
CA THR A 419 -8.26 -7.52 -6.18
C THR A 419 -9.36 -8.14 -5.33
N LEU A 420 -9.23 -9.43 -4.99
CA LEU A 420 -10.20 -10.10 -4.10
C LEU A 420 -10.08 -9.57 -2.67
N GLY A 421 -8.88 -9.26 -2.19
CA GLY A 421 -8.68 -8.59 -0.91
C GLY A 421 -9.48 -7.29 -0.82
N SER A 422 -9.40 -6.44 -1.84
CA SER A 422 -10.17 -5.19 -1.90
C SER A 422 -11.69 -5.40 -1.90
N VAL A 423 -12.18 -6.44 -2.58
CA VAL A 423 -13.61 -6.77 -2.56
C VAL A 423 -14.06 -7.28 -1.20
N ILE A 424 -13.29 -8.16 -0.56
CA ILE A 424 -13.58 -8.64 0.80
C ILE A 424 -13.62 -7.45 1.77
N TYR A 425 -12.65 -6.54 1.69
CA TYR A 425 -12.59 -5.34 2.53
C TYR A 425 -13.83 -4.46 2.35
N LEU A 426 -14.26 -4.25 1.10
CA LEU A 426 -15.49 -3.51 0.78
C LEU A 426 -16.75 -4.18 1.35
N MET A 427 -16.87 -5.52 1.22
CA MET A 427 -18.01 -6.24 1.78
C MET A 427 -18.07 -6.12 3.30
N LEU A 428 -16.93 -6.20 3.98
CA LEU A 428 -16.83 -5.98 5.42
C LEU A 428 -17.20 -4.54 5.80
N GLY A 429 -16.75 -3.54 5.02
CA GLY A 429 -17.16 -2.16 5.21
C GLY A 429 -18.68 -1.96 5.04
N ALA A 430 -19.30 -2.59 4.05
CA ALA A 430 -20.74 -2.55 3.86
C ALA A 430 -21.50 -3.24 5.01
N TYR A 431 -20.97 -4.36 5.53
CA TYR A 431 -21.50 -5.01 6.73
C TYR A 431 -21.43 -4.09 7.96
N GLU A 432 -20.30 -3.45 8.20
CA GLU A 432 -20.10 -2.50 9.31
C GLU A 432 -21.07 -1.30 9.22
N LEU A 433 -21.40 -0.86 7.99
CA LEU A 433 -22.31 0.27 7.75
C LEU A 433 -23.79 -0.10 7.92
N THR A 434 -24.18 -1.37 7.74
CA THR A 434 -25.59 -1.77 7.64
C THR A 434 -26.01 -2.82 8.66
N GLY A 435 -25.10 -3.66 9.13
CA GLY A 435 -25.39 -4.86 9.91
C GLY A 435 -26.01 -6.01 9.09
N GLU A 436 -26.14 -5.85 7.77
CA GLU A 436 -26.81 -6.84 6.92
C GLU A 436 -25.90 -8.04 6.64
N LYS A 437 -26.28 -9.22 7.13
CA LYS A 437 -25.50 -10.47 7.03
C LYS A 437 -25.08 -10.85 5.60
N ARG A 438 -25.90 -10.50 4.60
CA ARG A 438 -25.58 -10.80 3.18
C ARG A 438 -24.21 -10.28 2.75
N TYR A 439 -23.76 -9.14 3.28
CA TYR A 439 -22.43 -8.61 2.98
C TYR A 439 -21.32 -9.45 3.65
N LEU A 440 -21.55 -9.89 4.88
CA LEU A 440 -20.61 -10.77 5.58
C LEU A 440 -20.50 -12.15 4.93
N GLU A 441 -21.64 -12.73 4.52
CA GLU A 441 -21.70 -13.99 3.78
C GLU A 441 -20.98 -13.87 2.42
N ARG A 442 -21.12 -12.72 1.75
CA ARG A 442 -20.44 -12.48 0.48
C ARG A 442 -18.94 -12.23 0.65
N ALA A 443 -18.52 -11.58 1.74
CA ALA A 443 -17.11 -11.48 2.11
C ALA A 443 -16.48 -12.86 2.31
N ASP A 444 -17.16 -13.75 3.01
CA ASP A 444 -16.73 -15.13 3.25
C ASP A 444 -16.64 -15.95 1.95
N HIS A 445 -17.61 -15.80 1.04
CA HIS A 445 -17.58 -16.41 -0.28
C HIS A 445 -16.34 -15.99 -1.08
N PHE A 446 -16.04 -14.68 -1.13
CA PHE A 446 -14.83 -14.21 -1.84
C PHE A 446 -13.55 -14.63 -1.16
N ALA A 447 -13.53 -14.76 0.17
CA ALA A 447 -12.39 -15.28 0.91
C ALA A 447 -12.11 -16.75 0.54
N GLN A 448 -13.15 -17.59 0.47
CA GLN A 448 -13.02 -18.99 0.03
C GLN A 448 -12.50 -19.06 -1.41
N ARG A 449 -13.07 -18.25 -2.32
CA ARG A 449 -12.59 -18.18 -3.71
C ARG A 449 -11.13 -17.71 -3.82
N ALA A 450 -10.71 -16.77 -2.97
CA ALA A 450 -9.32 -16.33 -2.93
C ALA A 450 -8.37 -17.44 -2.46
N VAL A 451 -8.76 -18.20 -1.43
CA VAL A 451 -7.97 -19.36 -0.96
C VAL A 451 -7.85 -20.40 -2.07
N GLU A 452 -8.94 -20.76 -2.75
CA GLU A 452 -8.92 -21.73 -3.87
C GLU A 452 -8.02 -21.30 -5.03
N LEU A 453 -7.98 -19.99 -5.35
CA LEU A 453 -7.25 -19.47 -6.50
C LEU A 453 -5.75 -19.25 -6.23
N PHE A 454 -5.42 -18.79 -5.02
CA PHE A 454 -4.08 -18.28 -4.74
C PHE A 454 -3.24 -19.18 -3.84
N PHE A 455 -3.83 -20.21 -3.22
CA PHE A 455 -3.10 -21.13 -2.34
C PHE A 455 -3.17 -22.56 -2.82
N ASP A 456 -2.18 -23.32 -2.42
CA ASP A 456 -2.07 -24.77 -2.56
C ASP A 456 -1.09 -25.31 -1.51
N ASP A 457 -0.90 -26.61 -1.45
CA ASP A 457 -0.03 -27.28 -0.46
C ASP A 457 1.47 -26.98 -0.62
N SER A 458 1.86 -26.27 -1.70
CA SER A 458 3.28 -26.01 -1.99
C SER A 458 3.86 -24.87 -1.18
N SER A 459 3.03 -23.90 -0.72
CA SER A 459 3.50 -22.71 -0.04
C SER A 459 2.41 -22.00 0.76
N ALA A 460 2.79 -21.41 1.90
CA ALA A 460 1.95 -20.48 2.66
C ALA A 460 1.84 -19.08 2.02
N LEU A 461 2.66 -18.76 1.02
CA LEU A 461 2.58 -17.49 0.29
C LEU A 461 1.54 -17.59 -0.83
N PRO A 462 0.76 -16.52 -1.08
CA PRO A 462 -0.18 -16.52 -2.20
C PRO A 462 0.56 -16.48 -3.54
N LYS A 463 -0.06 -17.07 -4.58
CA LYS A 463 0.38 -16.90 -5.97
C LYS A 463 0.31 -15.43 -6.36
N ALA A 464 1.25 -14.98 -7.18
CA ALA A 464 1.27 -13.61 -7.69
C ALA A 464 0.00 -13.27 -8.49
N THR A 465 -0.54 -14.23 -9.21
CA THR A 465 -1.85 -14.14 -9.85
C THR A 465 -2.52 -15.50 -9.93
N SER A 466 -3.78 -15.57 -10.35
CA SER A 466 -4.47 -16.83 -10.63
C SER A 466 -3.78 -17.72 -11.69
N LYS A 467 -2.77 -17.20 -12.40
CA LYS A 467 -2.05 -17.91 -13.47
C LYS A 467 -0.53 -18.04 -13.28
N HIS A 468 0.05 -17.37 -12.27
CA HIS A 468 1.51 -17.29 -12.09
C HIS A 468 1.91 -17.72 -10.68
N ASP A 469 2.63 -18.84 -10.63
CA ASP A 469 3.01 -19.56 -9.40
C ASP A 469 4.36 -19.07 -8.83
N HIS A 470 4.40 -17.82 -8.41
CA HIS A 470 5.44 -17.23 -7.56
C HIS A 470 4.78 -16.22 -6.64
N TYR A 471 5.46 -15.76 -5.61
CA TYR A 471 4.99 -14.65 -4.77
C TYR A 471 5.49 -13.32 -5.33
N GLU A 472 4.63 -12.30 -5.32
CA GLU A 472 5.02 -10.92 -5.65
C GLU A 472 4.18 -9.91 -4.87
N ALA A 473 4.82 -9.11 -4.01
CA ALA A 473 4.15 -8.19 -3.10
C ALA A 473 3.31 -7.13 -3.83
N VAL A 474 3.77 -6.64 -4.99
CA VAL A 474 3.06 -5.62 -5.78
C VAL A 474 1.67 -6.06 -6.26
N THR A 475 1.37 -7.35 -6.25
CA THR A 475 0.04 -7.88 -6.62
C THR A 475 -0.95 -7.91 -5.45
N GLY A 476 -0.54 -7.42 -4.27
CA GLY A 476 -1.40 -7.22 -3.11
C GLY A 476 -1.74 -8.50 -2.35
N GLY A 477 -0.76 -9.42 -2.23
CA GLY A 477 -0.89 -10.60 -1.36
C GLY A 477 -1.16 -10.20 0.09
N ASP A 478 -0.50 -9.16 0.58
CA ASP A 478 -0.71 -8.59 1.91
C ASP A 478 -2.10 -7.93 2.07
N THR A 479 -2.64 -7.30 1.03
CA THR A 479 -4.02 -6.77 1.01
C THR A 479 -5.04 -7.89 1.18
N LEU A 480 -4.82 -9.04 0.50
CA LEU A 480 -5.66 -10.22 0.71
C LEU A 480 -5.56 -10.72 2.15
N MET A 481 -4.34 -10.89 2.67
CA MET A 481 -4.14 -11.36 4.06
C MET A 481 -4.77 -10.43 5.09
N MET A 482 -4.62 -9.11 4.92
CA MET A 482 -5.26 -8.12 5.80
C MET A 482 -6.78 -8.25 5.80
N SER A 483 -7.37 -8.49 4.63
CA SER A 483 -8.82 -8.65 4.47
C SER A 483 -9.32 -9.96 5.07
N LEU A 484 -8.55 -11.07 4.93
CA LEU A 484 -8.85 -12.34 5.61
C LEU A 484 -8.78 -12.20 7.14
N LEU A 485 -7.78 -11.48 7.65
CA LEU A 485 -7.65 -11.22 9.09
C LEU A 485 -8.82 -10.38 9.63
N LYS A 486 -9.21 -9.35 8.88
CA LYS A 486 -10.38 -8.51 9.22
C LYS A 486 -11.67 -9.34 9.21
N LEU A 487 -11.86 -10.22 8.22
CA LEU A 487 -13.00 -11.12 8.14
C LEU A 487 -13.04 -12.09 9.33
N TRP A 488 -11.89 -12.72 9.64
CA TRP A 488 -11.77 -13.60 10.81
C TRP A 488 -12.13 -12.87 12.10
N ALA A 489 -11.57 -11.68 12.32
CA ALA A 489 -11.87 -10.89 13.52
C ALA A 489 -13.35 -10.51 13.60
N THR A 490 -13.95 -10.08 12.50
CA THR A 490 -15.39 -9.73 12.44
C THR A 490 -16.29 -10.92 12.82
N LYS A 491 -15.91 -12.14 12.44
CA LYS A 491 -16.69 -13.38 12.73
C LYS A 491 -16.45 -13.92 14.14
N ASN A 492 -15.22 -13.83 14.66
CA ASN A 492 -14.80 -14.59 15.85
C ASN A 492 -14.46 -13.71 17.06
N ARG A 493 -14.05 -12.47 16.85
CA ARG A 493 -13.59 -11.53 17.87
C ARG A 493 -14.06 -10.10 17.55
N PRO A 494 -15.39 -9.87 17.40
CA PRO A 494 -15.96 -8.58 17.00
C PRO A 494 -15.63 -7.44 17.98
N GLU A 495 -15.27 -7.78 19.21
CA GLU A 495 -14.81 -6.82 20.24
C GLU A 495 -13.40 -6.27 19.94
N LEU A 496 -12.57 -6.96 19.16
CA LEU A 496 -11.25 -6.49 18.77
C LEU A 496 -11.35 -5.39 17.72
N LYS A 497 -10.94 -4.20 18.11
CA LYS A 497 -10.84 -3.05 17.19
C LYS A 497 -9.46 -3.05 16.52
N LEU A 498 -9.24 -3.96 15.58
CA LEU A 498 -8.00 -3.99 14.83
C LEU A 498 -7.85 -2.72 13.99
N ARG A 499 -6.67 -2.11 14.05
CA ARG A 499 -6.29 -1.01 13.16
C ARG A 499 -5.72 -1.62 11.87
N LEU A 500 -6.55 -1.69 10.86
CA LEU A 500 -6.22 -2.25 9.54
C LEU A 500 -6.69 -1.24 8.50
N ASP A 501 -5.87 -0.22 8.26
CA ASP A 501 -6.16 0.84 7.33
C ASP A 501 -5.88 0.41 5.89
N TYR A 502 -6.82 0.69 5.00
CA TYR A 502 -6.65 0.37 3.59
C TYR A 502 -5.53 1.22 2.97
N SER A 503 -4.37 0.63 2.71
CA SER A 503 -3.18 1.32 2.20
C SER A 503 -3.12 1.41 0.68
N ASP A 504 -3.89 0.58 -0.05
CA ASP A 504 -3.97 0.60 -1.52
C ASP A 504 -4.84 1.75 -2.06
N ARG A 505 -4.95 2.78 -1.28
CA ARG A 505 -5.67 4.01 -1.58
C ARG A 505 -4.80 5.07 -2.28
#